data_95043b5d21885d8f72f98f4acf15f0a0
#
_entry.id   95043b5d21885d8f72f98f4acf15f0a0
#
_cell.length_a   1.000
_cell.length_b   1.000
_cell.length_c   1.000
_cell.angle_alpha   90.00
_cell.angle_beta   90.00
_cell.angle_gamma   90.00
#
_symmetry.space_group_name_H-M   'P 1'
#
loop_
_entity.id
_entity.type
_entity.pdbx_description
1 polymer ?
#
loop_
_entity_poly.entity_id
_entity_poly.type
_entity_poly.pdbx_seq_one_letter_code
_entity_poly.pdbx_strand_id
1 'polypeptide(L)'
;MNEYEKTGYLNSNFKIFHLIDEKMTPIDFHFHDFHKILLLMRGNVSYCVEGRTYDLKPEDIVFVPAGEVHRPILHDTSVYERIIIYISKDYLADYRTDSYDLAQCLIEAHRKQSHVLRVPAFGTTKLGQIVRELEQSLDSTEYAYEL
;
A
#
# COMPACT_ATOMS: atom_id res chain seq x y z
N MET A 1 -19.66 20.58 0.96
CA MET A 1 -19.09 19.22 1.01
C MET A 1 -17.84 19.20 0.13
N ASN A 2 -16.70 18.88 0.70
CA ASN A 2 -15.49 18.78 -0.10
C ASN A 2 -15.52 17.46 -0.86
N GLU A 3 -15.52 17.55 -2.17
CA GLU A 3 -15.37 16.38 -3.01
C GLU A 3 -13.89 16.10 -3.17
N TYR A 4 -13.47 14.88 -2.87
CA TYR A 4 -12.10 14.44 -3.06
C TYR A 4 -11.94 13.88 -4.45
N GLU A 5 -10.76 14.06 -5.01
CA GLU A 5 -10.48 13.63 -6.37
C GLU A 5 -10.23 12.12 -6.42
N LYS A 6 -10.91 11.47 -7.36
CA LYS A 6 -10.58 10.11 -7.74
C LYS A 6 -9.37 10.16 -8.66
N THR A 7 -8.28 9.48 -8.29
CA THR A 7 -7.06 9.48 -9.08
C THR A 7 -6.71 8.09 -9.57
N GLY A 8 -6.14 8.02 -10.75
CA GLY A 8 -5.64 6.80 -11.34
C GLY A 8 -6.72 5.79 -11.68
N TYR A 9 -6.33 4.81 -12.44
CA TYR A 9 -7.15 3.64 -12.73
C TYR A 9 -6.23 2.46 -12.97
N LEU A 10 -6.77 1.27 -12.77
CA LEU A 10 -6.05 0.02 -12.89
C LEU A 10 -6.62 -0.78 -14.05
N ASN A 11 -5.82 -1.00 -15.09
CA ASN A 11 -6.23 -1.74 -16.31
C ASN A 11 -5.86 -3.22 -16.25
N SER A 12 -5.22 -3.65 -15.18
CA SER A 12 -4.80 -5.03 -14.97
C SER A 12 -5.33 -5.54 -13.64
N ASN A 13 -5.15 -6.83 -13.35
CA ASN A 13 -5.59 -7.41 -12.08
C ASN A 13 -4.81 -6.82 -10.90
N PHE A 14 -3.54 -6.53 -11.10
CA PHE A 14 -2.71 -5.87 -10.09
C PHE A 14 -1.51 -5.18 -10.75
N LYS A 15 -0.91 -4.26 -10.00
CA LYS A 15 0.37 -3.61 -10.32
C LYS A 15 1.21 -3.49 -9.07
N ILE A 16 2.52 -3.61 -9.23
CA ILE A 16 3.47 -3.48 -8.13
C ILE A 16 4.53 -2.46 -8.50
N PHE A 17 4.82 -1.56 -7.56
CA PHE A 17 5.81 -0.50 -7.75
C PHE A 17 6.79 -0.51 -6.59
N HIS A 18 8.07 -0.33 -6.90
CA HIS A 18 9.09 0.03 -5.92
C HIS A 18 9.51 1.47 -6.23
N LEU A 19 9.15 2.39 -5.36
CA LEU A 19 9.34 3.82 -5.59
C LEU A 19 10.30 4.42 -4.56
N ILE A 20 11.23 5.20 -5.05
CA ILE A 20 12.20 5.95 -4.24
C ILE A 20 12.13 7.40 -4.69
N ASP A 21 11.70 8.28 -3.80
CA ASP A 21 11.55 9.70 -4.09
C ASP A 21 12.30 10.56 -3.10
N GLU A 22 12.90 11.62 -3.63
CA GLU A 22 13.52 12.69 -2.84
C GLU A 22 12.75 13.98 -3.09
N LYS A 23 12.48 14.74 -2.03
CA LYS A 23 11.84 16.07 -2.13
C LYS A 23 10.49 16.03 -2.86
N MET A 24 9.65 15.06 -2.51
CA MET A 24 8.31 14.99 -3.08
C MET A 24 7.49 16.24 -2.78
N THR A 25 6.69 16.67 -3.75
CA THR A 25 5.65 17.66 -3.49
C THR A 25 4.52 17.02 -2.66
N PRO A 26 3.87 17.79 -1.79
CA PRO A 26 2.73 17.28 -1.03
C PRO A 26 1.65 16.72 -1.95
N ILE A 27 1.06 15.59 -1.55
CA ILE A 27 -0.03 14.95 -2.25
C ILE A 27 -1.31 15.22 -1.47
N ASP A 28 -2.34 15.70 -2.15
CA ASP A 28 -3.63 15.97 -1.54
C ASP A 28 -4.43 14.69 -1.30
N PHE A 29 -5.46 14.80 -0.48
CA PHE A 29 -6.41 13.72 -0.27
C PHE A 29 -7.04 13.30 -1.60
N HIS A 30 -7.07 11.99 -1.81
CA HIS A 30 -7.64 11.39 -3.02
C HIS A 30 -8.12 9.98 -2.71
N PHE A 31 -8.77 9.35 -3.68
CA PHE A 31 -9.17 7.95 -3.57
C PHE A 31 -9.01 7.24 -4.91
N HIS A 32 -9.00 5.91 -4.85
CA HIS A 32 -8.93 5.04 -6.02
C HIS A 32 -10.12 4.08 -6.01
N ASP A 33 -10.47 3.55 -7.17
CA ASP A 33 -11.48 2.50 -7.27
C ASP A 33 -10.89 1.08 -7.23
N PHE A 34 -9.67 0.97 -6.78
CA PHE A 34 -8.94 -0.28 -6.55
C PHE A 34 -8.29 -0.25 -5.16
N HIS A 35 -7.94 -1.43 -4.65
CA HIS A 35 -7.26 -1.54 -3.36
C HIS A 35 -5.79 -1.17 -3.49
N LYS A 36 -5.24 -0.59 -2.42
CA LYS A 36 -3.83 -0.23 -2.32
C LYS A 36 -3.24 -0.83 -1.06
N ILE A 37 -2.07 -1.45 -1.21
CA ILE A 37 -1.26 -1.90 -0.08
C ILE A 37 0.09 -1.21 -0.21
N LEU A 38 0.55 -0.58 0.86
CA LEU A 38 1.82 0.13 0.87
C LEU A 38 2.70 -0.42 1.99
N LEU A 39 3.93 -0.80 1.64
CA LEU A 39 4.96 -1.17 2.60
C LEU A 39 5.99 -0.03 2.66
N LEU A 40 6.15 0.57 3.83
CA LEU A 40 7.18 1.59 4.03
C LEU A 40 8.53 0.91 4.21
N MET A 41 9.49 1.27 3.36
CA MET A 41 10.86 0.80 3.46
C MET A 41 11.73 1.83 4.18
N ARG A 42 11.55 3.11 3.87
CA ARG A 42 12.37 4.19 4.39
C ARG A 42 11.62 5.52 4.27
N GLY A 43 11.73 6.37 5.28
CA GLY A 43 11.15 7.70 5.25
C GLY A 43 10.52 8.11 6.57
N ASN A 44 10.35 9.41 6.74
CA ASN A 44 9.66 10.00 7.88
C ASN A 44 8.26 10.44 7.42
N VAL A 45 7.31 9.52 7.53
CA VAL A 45 6.01 9.63 6.89
C VAL A 45 4.91 9.24 7.86
N SER A 46 3.82 10.00 7.84
CA SER A 46 2.53 9.56 8.37
C SER A 46 1.60 9.25 7.20
N TYR A 47 0.58 8.48 7.46
CA TYR A 47 -0.42 8.15 6.45
C TYR A 47 -1.80 8.43 7.02
N CYS A 48 -2.59 9.22 6.32
CA CYS A 48 -3.95 9.54 6.73
C CYS A 48 -4.92 8.75 5.86
N VAL A 49 -5.80 7.97 6.49
CA VAL A 49 -6.83 7.18 5.81
C VAL A 49 -8.15 7.40 6.54
N GLU A 50 -9.16 7.87 5.82
CA GLU A 50 -10.51 8.09 6.35
C GLU A 50 -10.49 8.90 7.65
N GLY A 51 -9.70 9.97 7.68
CA GLY A 51 -9.62 10.88 8.81
C GLY A 51 -8.75 10.43 9.97
N ARG A 52 -8.12 9.25 9.89
CA ARG A 52 -7.17 8.77 10.89
C ARG A 52 -5.76 8.92 10.37
N THR A 53 -4.88 9.43 11.22
CA THR A 53 -3.47 9.61 10.90
C THR A 53 -2.64 8.57 11.64
N TYR A 54 -1.78 7.89 10.90
CA TYR A 54 -0.89 6.85 11.42
C TYR A 54 0.55 7.29 11.22
N ASP A 55 1.33 7.35 12.30
CA ASP A 55 2.77 7.59 12.21
C ASP A 55 3.45 6.28 11.84
N LEU A 56 4.05 6.24 10.67
CA LEU A 56 4.63 5.01 10.14
C LEU A 56 6.08 4.83 10.59
N LYS A 57 6.47 3.58 10.69
CA LYS A 57 7.85 3.14 10.85
C LYS A 57 8.23 2.25 9.67
N PRO A 58 9.52 2.16 9.34
CA PRO A 58 9.95 1.19 8.33
C PRO A 58 9.40 -0.19 8.63
N GLU A 59 8.97 -0.88 7.57
CA GLU A 59 8.33 -2.20 7.59
C GLU A 59 6.86 -2.19 8.00
N ASP A 60 6.27 -1.03 8.31
CA ASP A 60 4.81 -0.94 8.48
C ASP A 60 4.10 -1.13 7.15
N ILE A 61 2.96 -1.81 7.20
CA ILE A 61 2.13 -2.07 6.02
C ILE A 61 0.82 -1.29 6.18
N VAL A 62 0.48 -0.51 5.16
CA VAL A 62 -0.77 0.26 5.11
C VAL A 62 -1.73 -0.40 4.15
N PHE A 63 -2.96 -0.63 4.59
CA PHE A 63 -4.04 -1.14 3.77
C PHE A 63 -5.02 -0.01 3.47
N VAL A 64 -5.24 0.27 2.20
CA VAL A 64 -6.20 1.28 1.76
C VAL A 64 -7.25 0.62 0.86
N PRO A 65 -8.40 0.24 1.43
CA PRO A 65 -9.49 -0.31 0.63
C PRO A 65 -9.95 0.65 -0.46
N ALA A 66 -10.46 0.10 -1.56
CA ALA A 66 -10.98 0.88 -2.66
C ALA A 66 -12.04 1.88 -2.18
N GLY A 67 -11.97 3.11 -2.66
CA GLY A 67 -12.91 4.16 -2.31
C GLY A 67 -12.56 4.96 -1.06
N GLU A 68 -11.59 4.52 -0.26
CA GLU A 68 -11.22 5.25 0.94
C GLU A 68 -10.29 6.42 0.62
N VAL A 69 -10.60 7.57 1.21
CA VAL A 69 -9.84 8.80 1.02
C VAL A 69 -8.56 8.76 1.85
N HIS A 70 -7.44 9.03 1.22
CA HIS A 70 -6.14 8.91 1.87
C HIS A 70 -5.11 9.87 1.30
N ARG A 71 -4.03 10.07 2.04
CA ARG A 71 -2.80 10.72 1.57
C ARG A 71 -1.61 10.37 2.45
N PRO A 72 -0.39 10.37 1.90
CA PRO A 72 0.82 10.39 2.70
C PRO A 72 1.07 11.81 3.24
N ILE A 73 1.69 11.90 4.40
CA ILE A 73 2.15 13.17 4.99
C ILE A 73 3.66 13.04 5.20
N LEU A 74 4.41 13.78 4.41
CA LEU A 74 5.88 13.77 4.48
C LEU A 74 6.32 14.83 5.48
N HIS A 75 7.03 14.42 6.53
CA HIS A 75 7.42 15.33 7.63
C HIS A 75 8.71 16.08 7.36
N ASP A 76 9.53 15.60 6.44
CA ASP A 76 10.79 16.24 6.07
C ASP A 76 11.16 15.87 4.63
N THR A 77 12.36 16.21 4.21
CA THR A 77 12.88 15.92 2.87
C THR A 77 13.68 14.63 2.79
N SER A 78 13.56 13.75 3.79
CA SER A 78 14.20 12.44 3.76
C SER A 78 13.72 11.64 2.56
N VAL A 79 14.55 10.71 2.13
CA VAL A 79 14.18 9.77 1.08
C VAL A 79 12.95 8.99 1.52
N TYR A 80 11.96 8.93 0.66
CA TYR A 80 10.74 8.15 0.86
C TYR A 80 10.76 6.95 -0.07
N GLU A 81 10.99 5.79 0.50
CA GLU A 81 11.07 4.52 -0.22
C GLU A 81 9.94 3.60 0.22
N ARG A 82 9.19 3.07 -0.74
CA ARG A 82 8.05 2.19 -0.46
C ARG A 82 7.81 1.23 -1.61
N ILE A 83 7.18 0.12 -1.28
CA ILE A 83 6.59 -0.79 -2.25
C ILE A 83 5.09 -0.57 -2.21
N ILE A 84 4.47 -0.39 -3.36
CA ILE A 84 3.03 -0.18 -3.50
C ILE A 84 2.46 -1.30 -4.36
N ILE A 85 1.35 -1.88 -3.90
CA ILE A 85 0.60 -2.88 -4.64
C ILE A 85 -0.80 -2.33 -4.87
N TYR A 86 -1.21 -2.25 -6.14
CA TYR A 86 -2.59 -1.98 -6.54
C TYR A 86 -3.25 -3.29 -6.92
N ILE A 87 -4.45 -3.55 -6.42
CA ILE A 87 -5.19 -4.79 -6.67
C ILE A 87 -6.62 -4.44 -7.05
N SER A 88 -7.08 -4.99 -8.19
CA SER A 88 -8.47 -4.85 -8.63
C SER A 88 -9.43 -5.47 -7.61
N LYS A 89 -10.54 -4.78 -7.35
CA LYS A 89 -11.61 -5.30 -6.48
C LYS A 89 -12.14 -6.63 -7.00
N ASP A 90 -12.38 -6.72 -8.30
CA ASP A 90 -12.98 -7.90 -8.91
C ASP A 90 -12.02 -9.09 -8.87
N TYR A 91 -10.74 -8.85 -9.17
CA TYR A 91 -9.72 -9.88 -9.08
C TYR A 91 -9.62 -10.46 -7.66
N LEU A 92 -9.58 -9.59 -6.67
CA LEU A 92 -9.45 -10.01 -5.29
C LEU A 92 -10.71 -10.74 -4.79
N ALA A 93 -11.88 -10.30 -5.23
CA ALA A 93 -13.15 -10.94 -4.88
C ALA A 93 -13.25 -12.36 -5.45
N ASP A 94 -12.68 -12.59 -6.64
CA ASP A 94 -12.68 -13.89 -7.29
C ASP A 94 -11.62 -14.85 -6.74
N TYR A 95 -10.61 -14.32 -6.07
CA TYR A 95 -9.48 -15.10 -5.59
C TYR A 95 -9.70 -15.55 -4.13
N ARG A 96 -10.52 -16.57 -3.96
CA ARG A 96 -10.87 -17.14 -2.66
C ARG A 96 -10.52 -18.61 -2.58
N THR A 97 -10.12 -19.04 -1.39
CA THR A 97 -9.96 -20.46 -1.08
C THR A 97 -10.78 -20.81 0.17
N ASP A 98 -10.97 -22.09 0.43
CA ASP A 98 -11.69 -22.54 1.63
C ASP A 98 -10.96 -22.15 2.92
N SER A 99 -9.66 -21.90 2.84
CA SER A 99 -8.83 -21.61 4.01
C SER A 99 -8.62 -20.11 4.25
N TYR A 100 -8.75 -19.26 3.22
CA TYR A 100 -8.57 -17.82 3.40
C TYR A 100 -9.21 -17.02 2.26
N ASP A 101 -9.47 -15.77 2.57
CA ASP A 101 -9.95 -14.76 1.63
C ASP A 101 -8.93 -13.61 1.63
N LEU A 102 -8.27 -13.38 0.49
CA LEU A 102 -7.27 -12.32 0.37
C LEU A 102 -7.86 -10.92 0.57
N ALA A 103 -9.16 -10.77 0.37
CA ALA A 103 -9.85 -9.50 0.63
C ALA A 103 -10.08 -9.25 2.11
N GLN A 104 -9.97 -10.27 2.97
CA GLN A 104 -10.37 -10.17 4.37
C GLN A 104 -9.58 -9.09 5.12
N CYS A 105 -8.29 -8.95 4.87
CA CYS A 105 -7.49 -7.92 5.53
C CYS A 105 -7.97 -6.51 5.17
N LEU A 106 -8.40 -6.28 3.94
CA LEU A 106 -8.93 -5.00 3.50
C LEU A 106 -10.32 -4.74 4.07
N ILE A 107 -11.17 -5.77 4.09
CA ILE A 107 -12.49 -5.71 4.72
C ILE A 107 -12.38 -5.37 6.21
N GLU A 108 -11.48 -6.04 6.90
CA GLU A 108 -11.24 -5.80 8.33
C GLU A 108 -10.64 -4.41 8.59
N ALA A 109 -9.74 -3.95 7.73
CA ALA A 109 -9.18 -2.60 7.85
C ALA A 109 -10.28 -1.54 7.76
N HIS A 110 -11.20 -1.70 6.81
CA HIS A 110 -12.34 -0.81 6.65
C HIS A 110 -13.30 -0.90 7.85
N ARG A 111 -13.69 -2.12 8.22
CA ARG A 111 -14.66 -2.35 9.29
C ARG A 111 -14.17 -1.83 10.65
N LYS A 112 -12.91 -2.07 10.96
CA LYS A 112 -12.31 -1.67 12.23
C LYS A 112 -11.72 -0.27 12.21
N GLN A 113 -11.65 0.37 11.05
CA GLN A 113 -10.95 1.64 10.86
C GLN A 113 -9.52 1.57 11.41
N SER A 114 -8.85 0.46 11.09
CA SER A 114 -7.45 0.20 11.45
C SER A 114 -6.70 -0.24 10.20
N HIS A 115 -5.86 0.62 9.69
CA HIS A 115 -5.29 0.50 8.35
C HIS A 115 -3.79 0.16 8.35
N VAL A 116 -3.17 0.06 9.52
CA VAL A 116 -1.72 -0.19 9.60
C VAL A 116 -1.45 -1.48 10.34
N LEU A 117 -0.65 -2.34 9.72
CA LEU A 117 -0.14 -3.56 10.32
C LEU A 117 1.35 -3.38 10.62
N ARG A 118 1.71 -3.59 11.86
CA ARG A 118 3.11 -3.58 12.30
C ARG A 118 3.46 -4.97 12.82
N VAL A 119 4.40 -5.64 12.14
CA VAL A 119 4.79 -7.02 12.46
C VAL A 119 6.12 -6.99 13.22
N PRO A 120 6.17 -7.42 14.48
CA PRO A 120 7.42 -7.50 15.22
C PRO A 120 8.43 -8.40 14.52
N ALA A 121 9.71 -7.95 14.50
CA ALA A 121 10.80 -8.69 13.87
C ALA A 121 10.51 -9.08 12.41
N PHE A 122 9.92 -8.17 11.66
CA PHE A 122 9.47 -8.37 10.28
C PHE A 122 10.49 -9.09 9.41
N GLY A 123 11.77 -8.68 9.49
CA GLY A 123 12.84 -9.27 8.67
C GLY A 123 13.09 -10.76 8.91
N THR A 124 12.65 -11.30 10.06
CA THR A 124 12.82 -12.73 10.38
C THR A 124 11.58 -13.54 10.05
N THR A 125 10.49 -12.90 9.62
CA THR A 125 9.24 -13.57 9.29
C THR A 125 9.26 -14.06 7.85
N LYS A 126 8.38 -15.02 7.55
CA LYS A 126 8.17 -15.47 6.17
C LYS A 126 7.70 -14.31 5.29
N LEU A 127 6.84 -13.44 5.81
CA LEU A 127 6.39 -12.25 5.09
C LEU A 127 7.55 -11.34 4.73
N GLY A 128 8.47 -11.11 5.67
CA GLY A 128 9.67 -10.31 5.41
C GLY A 128 10.56 -10.91 4.34
N GLN A 129 10.70 -12.23 4.31
CA GLN A 129 11.44 -12.92 3.24
C GLN A 129 10.77 -12.74 1.88
N ILE A 130 9.45 -12.89 1.82
CA ILE A 130 8.68 -12.70 0.59
C ILE A 130 8.84 -11.27 0.08
N VAL A 131 8.79 -10.29 0.95
CA VAL A 131 8.99 -8.89 0.58
C VAL A 131 10.38 -8.64 0.02
N ARG A 132 11.43 -9.23 0.63
CA ARG A 132 12.78 -9.10 0.11
C ARG A 132 12.93 -9.72 -1.27
N GLU A 133 12.33 -10.88 -1.49
CA GLU A 133 12.32 -11.52 -2.81
C GLU A 133 11.58 -10.66 -3.84
N LEU A 134 10.46 -10.07 -3.44
CA LEU A 134 9.69 -9.15 -4.28
C LEU A 134 10.53 -7.93 -4.64
N GLU A 135 11.18 -7.31 -3.67
CA GLU A 135 12.04 -6.15 -3.88
C GLU A 135 13.15 -6.46 -4.88
N GLN A 136 13.82 -7.60 -4.72
CA GLN A 136 14.86 -8.05 -5.65
C GLN A 136 14.32 -8.26 -7.06
N SER A 137 13.11 -8.83 -7.17
CA SER A 137 12.47 -9.05 -8.47
C SER A 137 12.14 -7.75 -9.17
N LEU A 138 11.66 -6.75 -8.43
CA LEU A 138 11.32 -5.43 -8.98
C LEU A 138 12.55 -4.66 -9.44
N ASP A 139 13.69 -4.88 -8.81
CA ASP A 139 14.95 -4.24 -9.17
C ASP A 139 15.67 -4.97 -10.32
N SER A 140 15.18 -6.15 -10.70
CA SER A 140 15.74 -6.94 -11.79
C SER A 140 15.22 -6.44 -13.14
N THR A 141 16.13 -6.22 -14.09
CA THR A 141 15.76 -5.83 -15.46
C THR A 141 15.17 -6.98 -16.27
N GLU A 142 15.31 -8.21 -15.80
CA GLU A 142 14.80 -9.40 -16.47
C GLU A 142 13.34 -9.69 -16.16
N TYR A 143 12.79 -9.02 -15.17
CA TYR A 143 11.47 -9.32 -14.67
C TYR A 143 10.45 -8.26 -15.09
N ALA A 144 9.42 -8.70 -15.79
CA ALA A 144 8.29 -7.84 -16.15
C ALA A 144 7.26 -7.89 -15.02
N TYR A 145 7.25 -6.91 -14.17
CA TYR A 145 6.31 -6.82 -13.05
C TYR A 145 4.93 -6.28 -13.48
N GLU A 146 4.79 -5.91 -14.70
CA GLU A 146 3.49 -5.56 -15.29
C GLU A 146 2.82 -6.82 -15.83
N LEU A 147 2.30 -7.60 -14.96
CA LEU A 147 1.63 -8.83 -15.35
C LEU A 147 0.14 -8.65 -15.48
#